data_e1fd77c1e4a10edd104eaeddc7bcce7d
#
_entry.id   e1fd77c1e4a10edd104eaeddc7bcce7d
#
_cell.length_a   1.000
_cell.length_b   1.000
_cell.length_c   1.000
_cell.angle_alpha   90.00
_cell.angle_beta   90.00
_cell.angle_gamma   90.00
#
_symmetry.space_group_name_H-M   'P 1'
#
loop_
_entity.id
_entity.type
_entity.pdbx_description
1 polymer ?
#
loop_
_entity_poly.entity_id
_entity_poly.type
_entity_poly.pdbx_seq_one_letter_code
_entity_poly.pdbx_strand_id
1 'polypeptide(L)'
;ALNSIRALVEENPDKAKNAITMLSGILRSNLTLGKQQTISFSEELDLVEKYLALEKIRFEERLQLTMDISPDVLNKRIPPFMLQTIVENGLKHGIA
;
A
#
# COMPACT_ATOMS: atom_id res chain seq x y z
N ALA A 1 -6.99 -6.29 3.43
CA ALA A 1 -5.71 -6.87 3.86
C ALA A 1 -5.87 -7.93 4.94
N LEU A 2 -6.67 -7.68 5.96
CA LEU A 2 -6.85 -8.64 7.06
C LEU A 2 -7.44 -9.98 6.59
N ASN A 3 -8.42 -9.94 5.70
CA ASN A 3 -9.02 -11.16 5.17
C ASN A 3 -8.01 -11.97 4.35
N SER A 4 -7.14 -11.28 3.63
CA SER A 4 -6.07 -11.93 2.87
C SER A 4 -5.07 -12.63 3.80
N ILE A 5 -4.73 -11.97 4.90
CA ILE A 5 -3.82 -12.53 5.90
C ILE A 5 -4.43 -13.76 6.57
N ARG A 6 -5.72 -13.73 6.88
CA ARG A 6 -6.41 -14.87 7.48
C ARG A 6 -6.34 -16.11 6.56
N ALA A 7 -6.58 -15.90 5.27
CA ALA A 7 -6.46 -16.99 4.30
C ALA A 7 -5.03 -17.54 4.24
N LEU A 8 -4.03 -16.66 4.28
CA LEU A 8 -2.62 -17.07 4.25
C LEU A 8 -2.19 -17.85 5.48
N VAL A 9 -2.77 -17.58 6.65
CA VAL A 9 -2.43 -18.31 7.88
C VAL A 9 -2.63 -19.81 7.68
N GLU A 10 -3.67 -20.20 6.97
CA GLU A 10 -3.97 -21.60 6.70
C GLU A 10 -3.17 -22.15 5.52
N GLU A 11 -3.03 -21.36 4.45
CA GLU A 11 -2.41 -21.80 3.20
C GLU A 11 -0.90 -21.70 3.21
N ASN A 12 -0.34 -20.63 3.77
CA ASN A 12 1.08 -20.38 3.80
C ASN A 12 1.46 -19.53 5.02
N PRO A 13 1.73 -20.17 6.17
CA PRO A 13 2.01 -19.44 7.41
C PRO A 13 3.22 -18.49 7.33
N ASP A 14 4.24 -18.81 6.55
CA ASP A 14 5.42 -17.94 6.43
C ASP A 14 5.08 -16.65 5.70
N LYS A 15 4.29 -16.73 4.63
CA LYS A 15 3.80 -15.54 3.94
C LYS A 15 2.87 -14.73 4.85
N ALA A 16 2.06 -15.41 5.67
CA ALA A 16 1.19 -14.73 6.61
C ALA A 16 1.98 -13.91 7.63
N LYS A 17 3.07 -14.45 8.15
CA LYS A 17 3.94 -13.73 9.09
C LYS A 17 4.54 -12.49 8.44
N ASN A 18 5.03 -12.62 7.21
CA ASN A 18 5.57 -11.49 6.46
C ASN A 18 4.51 -10.42 6.22
N ALA A 19 3.29 -10.83 5.84
CA ALA A 19 2.19 -9.91 5.61
C ALA A 19 1.82 -9.15 6.88
N ILE A 20 1.81 -9.80 8.04
CA ILE A 20 1.53 -9.16 9.32
C ILE A 20 2.60 -8.11 9.64
N THR A 21 3.87 -8.43 9.42
CA THR A 21 4.97 -7.50 9.63
C THR A 21 4.83 -6.27 8.73
N MET A 22 4.52 -6.48 7.45
CA MET A 22 4.29 -5.41 6.49
C MET A 22 3.12 -4.53 6.90
N LEU A 23 2.00 -5.13 7.28
CA LEU A 23 0.81 -4.40 7.72
C LEU A 23 1.11 -3.56 8.95
N SER A 24 1.84 -4.10 9.91
CA SER A 24 2.23 -3.36 11.13
C SER A 24 3.06 -2.13 10.78
N GLY A 25 3.99 -2.26 9.82
CA GLY A 25 4.79 -1.12 9.34
C GLY A 25 3.95 -0.06 8.67
N ILE A 26 2.99 -0.48 7.83
CA ILE A 26 2.06 0.43 7.15
C ILE A 26 1.23 1.21 8.17
N LEU A 27 0.68 0.52 9.16
CA LEU A 27 -0.15 1.15 10.20
C LEU A 27 0.64 2.18 11.01
N ARG A 28 1.89 1.88 11.38
CA ARG A 28 2.74 2.84 12.08
C ARG A 28 3.03 4.07 11.23
N SER A 29 3.33 3.87 9.96
CA SER A 29 3.57 4.98 9.03
C SER A 29 2.32 5.83 8.86
N ASN A 30 1.15 5.20 8.75
CA ASN A 30 -0.12 5.91 8.63
C ASN A 30 -0.39 6.79 9.85
N LEU A 31 -0.12 6.29 11.05
CA LEU A 31 -0.32 7.06 12.27
C LEU A 31 0.61 8.29 12.32
N THR A 32 1.83 8.15 11.83
CA THR A 32 2.80 9.24 11.82
C THR A 32 2.44 10.28 10.76
N LEU A 33 2.21 9.85 9.52
CA LEU A 33 1.96 10.76 8.39
C LEU A 33 0.57 11.38 8.45
N GLY A 34 -0.42 10.66 8.96
CA GLY A 34 -1.79 11.15 9.06
C GLY A 34 -1.96 12.35 9.98
N LYS A 35 -0.97 12.64 10.84
CA LYS A 35 -1.00 13.82 11.71
C LYS A 35 -0.57 15.10 11.01
N GLN A 36 0.00 14.99 9.83
CA GLN A 36 0.47 16.13 9.05
C GLN A 36 -0.65 16.65 8.15
N GLN A 37 -0.67 17.97 7.90
CA GLN A 37 -1.64 18.57 6.98
C GLN A 37 -1.33 18.21 5.54
N THR A 38 -0.06 18.20 5.18
CA THR A 38 0.41 17.77 3.87
C THR A 38 1.69 16.98 4.02
N ILE A 39 1.95 16.11 3.06
CA ILE A 39 3.19 15.35 2.96
C ILE A 39 3.72 15.48 1.53
N SER A 40 4.97 15.11 1.31
CA SER A 40 5.50 15.08 -0.05
C SER A 40 4.89 13.90 -0.81
N PHE A 41 4.79 14.04 -2.13
CA PHE A 41 4.32 12.95 -2.97
C PHE A 41 5.20 11.71 -2.82
N SER A 42 6.53 11.90 -2.66
CA SER A 42 7.45 10.78 -2.48
C SER A 42 7.20 10.01 -1.19
N GLU A 43 6.82 10.68 -0.10
CA GLU A 43 6.46 10.02 1.15
C GLU A 43 5.20 9.18 0.98
N GLU A 44 4.20 9.72 0.30
CA GLU A 44 2.96 8.99 0.03
C GLU A 44 3.22 7.83 -0.93
N LEU A 45 4.06 8.04 -1.95
CA LEU A 45 4.42 6.99 -2.89
C LEU A 45 5.09 5.81 -2.17
N ASP A 46 5.99 6.10 -1.22
CA ASP A 46 6.63 5.05 -0.42
C ASP A 46 5.61 4.21 0.35
N LEU A 47 4.62 4.87 0.94
CA LEU A 47 3.52 4.18 1.62
C LEU A 47 2.71 3.32 0.67
N VAL A 48 2.39 3.85 -0.50
CA VAL A 48 1.61 3.13 -1.51
C VAL A 48 2.38 1.91 -2.00
N GLU A 49 3.68 2.04 -2.20
CA GLU A 49 4.52 0.90 -2.61
C GLU A 49 4.51 -0.21 -1.56
N LYS A 50 4.55 0.15 -0.28
CA LYS A 50 4.44 -0.83 0.82
C LYS A 50 3.08 -1.52 0.83
N TYR A 51 2.01 -0.75 0.63
CA TYR A 51 0.66 -1.27 0.54
C TYR A 51 0.51 -2.23 -0.63
N LEU A 52 1.04 -1.87 -1.79
CA LEU A 52 0.99 -2.71 -2.99
C LEU A 52 1.80 -3.99 -2.82
N ALA A 53 2.95 -3.92 -2.15
CA ALA A 53 3.73 -5.10 -1.84
C ALA A 53 2.95 -6.08 -0.96
N LEU A 54 2.17 -5.55 -0.01
CA LEU A 54 1.29 -6.37 0.82
C LEU A 54 0.18 -7.02 -0.01
N GLU A 55 -0.47 -6.25 -0.86
CA GLU A 55 -1.56 -6.77 -1.71
C GLU A 55 -1.05 -7.78 -2.76
N LYS A 56 0.19 -7.64 -3.22
CA LYS A 56 0.80 -8.57 -4.16
C LYS A 56 0.94 -9.98 -3.58
N ILE A 57 1.08 -10.10 -2.28
CA ILE A 57 1.10 -11.42 -1.63
C ILE A 57 -0.19 -12.19 -1.90
N ARG A 58 -1.32 -11.47 -1.94
CA ARG A 58 -2.62 -12.06 -2.21
C ARG A 58 -2.88 -12.29 -3.70
N PHE A 59 -2.59 -11.29 -4.52
CA PHE A 59 -2.95 -11.31 -5.94
C PHE A 59 -1.87 -11.93 -6.82
N GLU A 60 -0.63 -12.00 -6.30
CA GLU A 60 0.51 -12.57 -7.02
C GLU A 60 0.69 -11.93 -8.41
N GLU A 61 0.73 -12.75 -9.46
CA GLU A 61 0.95 -12.26 -10.83
C GLU A 61 -0.26 -11.49 -11.40
N ARG A 62 -1.42 -11.60 -10.76
CA ARG A 62 -2.61 -10.85 -11.19
C ARG A 62 -2.48 -9.35 -10.92
N LEU A 63 -1.63 -8.98 -9.99
CA LEU A 63 -1.36 -7.58 -9.67
C LEU A 63 -0.14 -7.12 -10.44
N GLN A 64 -0.38 -6.49 -11.58
CA GLN A 64 0.66 -5.85 -12.37
C GLN A 64 0.42 -4.36 -12.37
N LEU A 65 1.39 -3.61 -11.85
CA LEU A 65 1.31 -2.17 -11.75
C LEU A 65 2.51 -1.53 -12.40
N THR A 66 2.23 -0.62 -13.30
CA THR A 66 3.25 0.26 -13.87
C THR A 66 2.96 1.67 -13.40
N MET A 67 3.93 2.28 -12.74
CA MET A 67 3.83 3.67 -12.31
C MET A 67 4.76 4.51 -13.14
N ASP A 68 4.18 5.46 -13.88
CA ASP A 68 4.93 6.43 -14.65
C ASP A 68 4.79 7.78 -13.97
N ILE A 69 5.78 8.12 -13.15
CA ILE A 69 5.75 9.31 -12.32
C ILE A 69 6.90 10.23 -12.72
N SER A 70 6.54 11.45 -13.11
CA SER A 70 7.54 12.47 -13.38
C SER A 70 8.31 12.81 -12.11
N PRO A 71 9.65 12.87 -12.13
CA PRO A 71 10.43 13.26 -10.96
C PRO A 71 10.04 14.63 -10.38
N ASP A 72 9.48 15.50 -11.19
CA ASP A 72 9.08 16.84 -10.77
C ASP A 72 7.98 16.84 -9.70
N VAL A 73 7.14 15.79 -9.66
CA VAL A 73 6.03 15.72 -8.71
C VAL A 73 6.44 15.14 -7.36
N LEU A 74 7.60 14.49 -7.26
CA LEU A 74 8.02 13.81 -6.03
C LEU A 74 8.13 14.75 -4.83
N ASN A 75 8.44 16.03 -5.07
CA ASN A 75 8.57 17.03 -4.01
C ASN A 75 7.29 17.85 -3.81
N LYS A 76 6.24 17.60 -4.57
CA LYS A 76 4.97 18.30 -4.40
C LYS A 76 4.31 17.90 -3.08
N ARG A 77 3.61 18.86 -2.47
CA ARG A 77 2.89 18.61 -1.22
C ARG A 77 1.46 18.19 -1.54
N ILE A 78 1.01 17.14 -0.89
CA ILE A 78 -0.33 16.61 -1.07
C ILE A 78 -0.94 16.27 0.30
N PRO A 79 -2.28 16.20 0.41
CA PRO A 79 -2.89 15.68 1.63
C PRO A 79 -2.49 14.22 1.85
N PRO A 80 -2.29 13.80 3.11
CA PRO A 80 -2.00 12.39 3.39
C PRO A 80 -3.10 11.46 2.87
N PHE A 81 -2.71 10.29 2.40
CA PHE A 81 -3.61 9.23 1.92
C PHE A 81 -4.36 9.52 0.62
N MET A 82 -4.06 10.64 -0.06
CA MET A 82 -4.72 10.96 -1.33
C MET A 82 -4.41 9.89 -2.38
N LEU A 83 -3.14 9.58 -2.57
CA LEU A 83 -2.71 8.57 -3.55
C LEU A 83 -3.15 7.18 -3.12
N GLN A 84 -3.06 6.86 -1.83
CA GLN A 84 -3.48 5.57 -1.30
C GLN A 84 -4.96 5.33 -1.58
N THR A 85 -5.80 6.32 -1.38
CA THR A 85 -7.24 6.22 -1.66
C THR A 85 -7.50 5.90 -3.13
N ILE A 86 -6.80 6.59 -4.03
CA ILE A 86 -6.94 6.36 -5.48
C ILE A 86 -6.54 4.92 -5.84
N VAL A 87 -5.42 4.46 -5.28
CA VAL A 87 -4.92 3.10 -5.55
C VAL A 87 -5.86 2.04 -4.98
N GLU A 88 -6.37 2.24 -3.78
CA GLU A 88 -7.33 1.31 -3.17
C GLU A 88 -8.60 1.18 -4.03
N ASN A 89 -9.12 2.29 -4.54
CA ASN A 89 -10.27 2.27 -5.42
C ASN A 89 -9.96 1.51 -6.72
N GLY A 90 -8.77 1.71 -7.27
CA GLY A 90 -8.34 0.99 -8.47
C GLY A 90 -8.29 -0.51 -8.24
N LEU A 91 -7.73 -0.95 -7.12
CA LEU A 91 -7.67 -2.38 -6.77
C LEU A 91 -9.06 -2.96 -6.55
N LYS A 92 -9.92 -2.23 -5.84
CA LYS A 92 -11.26 -2.70 -5.51
C LYS A 92 -12.12 -2.90 -6.77
N HIS A 93 -12.00 -2.02 -7.74
CA HIS A 93 -12.87 -2.02 -8.92
C HIS A 93 -12.22 -2.61 -10.16
N GLY A 94 -10.89 -2.70 -10.20
CA GLY A 94 -10.15 -3.18 -11.36
C GLY A 94 -9.70 -4.63 -11.31
N ILE A 95 -9.62 -5.23 -10.10
CA ILE A 95 -9.10 -6.59 -9.90
C ILE A 95 -10.17 -7.51 -9.30
N ALA A 96 -11.33 -7.00 -9.07
CA ALA A 96 -12.43 -7.76 -8.47
C ALA A 96 -12.76 -9.05 -9.22
#